data_65d372a6ea58a6657a686f347fd2ef86
#
_entry.id   65d372a6ea58a6657a686f347fd2ef86
#
_cell.length_a   1.000
_cell.length_b   1.000
_cell.length_c   1.000
_cell.angle_alpha   90.00
_cell.angle_beta   90.00
_cell.angle_gamma   90.00
#
_symmetry.space_group_name_H-M   'P 1'
#
loop_
_entity.id
_entity.type
_entity.pdbx_description
1 polymer ?
#
loop_
_entity_poly.entity_id
_entity_poly.type
_entity_poly.pdbx_seq_one_letter_code
_entity_poly.pdbx_strand_id
1 'polypeptide(L)'
;LNNAGEPVTGTRESRTTTSARLSSFGLEDGPMTTAVLAERRPATETLHVLTSFDEVRAATETVAASGQRLISIMTPDLEPEIYDQAALLEIIKRFVLGHSFAKVRVLMRDQARLSGGANRFIAMAHRLTSYLEIRIRAPQYRELTAAYCIADDRAIVYRLRADRAEGIAGFNNPPIARQYLQEFDAVWQASAIEEREVRVARS
;
A
#
# COMPACT_ATOMS: atom_id res chain seq x y z
N LEU A 1 63.46 31.34 -1.83
CA LEU A 1 63.87 32.08 -3.00
C LEU A 1 62.69 32.31 -3.89
N ASN A 2 61.94 33.42 -3.70
CA ASN A 2 61.99 34.64 -4.56
C ASN A 2 61.45 34.32 -5.98
N ASN A 3 60.48 34.98 -6.58
CA ASN A 3 60.16 36.41 -6.62
C ASN A 3 58.83 36.53 -7.44
N ALA A 4 57.84 37.19 -7.05
CA ALA A 4 57.43 38.58 -7.33
C ALA A 4 57.27 38.92 -8.82
N GLY A 5 56.17 39.49 -9.19
CA GLY A 5 55.93 40.27 -10.37
C GLY A 5 54.50 40.48 -10.82
N GLU A 6 53.77 41.40 -10.20
CA GLU A 6 52.77 42.27 -10.88
C GLU A 6 53.51 43.40 -11.61
N PRO A 7 52.80 44.33 -12.32
CA PRO A 7 51.49 44.55 -12.83
C PRO A 7 51.42 45.00 -14.31
N VAL A 8 50.33 45.46 -14.88
CA VAL A 8 50.10 46.78 -15.52
C VAL A 8 48.81 46.81 -16.38
N THR A 9 47.91 47.59 -15.96
CA THR A 9 46.98 48.58 -16.57
C THR A 9 46.90 48.72 -18.10
N GLY A 10 45.73 48.98 -18.56
CA GLY A 10 45.49 49.55 -19.90
C GLY A 10 43.99 49.81 -20.19
N THR A 11 43.54 50.97 -19.75
CA THR A 11 42.33 51.72 -20.10
C THR A 11 42.17 51.91 -21.61
N ARG A 12 40.97 51.84 -22.18
CA ARG A 12 40.37 52.99 -22.92
C ARG A 12 38.96 52.74 -23.44
N GLU A 13 38.18 53.72 -23.19
CA GLU A 13 36.82 54.06 -23.67
C GLU A 13 36.70 54.05 -25.20
N SER A 14 35.48 53.79 -25.69
CA SER A 14 34.84 54.73 -26.62
C SER A 14 33.34 54.42 -26.77
N ARG A 15 32.58 55.43 -26.50
CA ARG A 15 31.16 55.69 -26.75
C ARG A 15 30.78 55.43 -28.22
N THR A 16 29.57 54.92 -28.46
CA THR A 16 28.72 55.54 -29.47
C THR A 16 27.24 55.26 -29.13
N THR A 17 26.55 56.31 -28.93
CA THR A 17 25.11 56.48 -28.76
C THR A 17 24.43 56.20 -30.09
N THR A 18 23.32 55.43 -30.09
CA THR A 18 22.28 55.59 -31.11
C THR A 18 20.95 55.35 -30.47
N SER A 19 20.23 56.44 -30.36
CA SER A 19 18.81 56.57 -30.01
C SER A 19 17.96 56.08 -31.20
N ALA A 20 16.97 55.20 -30.97
CA ALA A 20 15.82 55.10 -31.83
C ALA A 20 14.63 54.41 -31.12
N ARG A 21 13.68 55.26 -30.77
CA ARG A 21 12.24 55.09 -30.83
C ARG A 21 11.58 53.97 -30.01
N LEU A 22 10.95 54.43 -28.96
CA LEU A 22 9.73 53.93 -28.37
C LEU A 22 8.66 53.68 -29.43
N SER A 23 8.18 52.46 -29.52
CA SER A 23 6.88 52.14 -30.03
C SER A 23 6.10 51.49 -28.90
N SER A 24 5.12 52.23 -28.42
CA SER A 24 4.11 51.82 -27.47
C SER A 24 3.34 50.60 -28.00
N PHE A 25 3.53 49.46 -27.37
CA PHE A 25 2.55 48.40 -27.42
C PHE A 25 1.91 48.27 -26.06
N GLY A 26 0.56 48.41 -26.09
CA GLY A 26 -0.28 48.49 -24.93
C GLY A 26 -0.10 47.33 -23.97
N LEU A 27 0.08 47.66 -22.70
CA LEU A 27 -0.20 46.81 -21.58
C LEU A 27 -1.72 46.65 -21.53
N GLU A 28 -2.23 45.57 -22.08
CA GLU A 28 -3.53 45.07 -21.64
C GLU A 28 -3.28 44.25 -20.37
N ASP A 29 -3.66 44.80 -19.25
CA ASP A 29 -3.80 44.09 -17.98
C ASP A 29 -4.89 43.02 -18.11
N GLY A 30 -4.50 41.86 -18.64
CA GLY A 30 -5.26 40.64 -18.47
C GLY A 30 -5.00 40.10 -17.07
N PRO A 31 -6.05 39.70 -16.31
CA PRO A 31 -5.81 39.08 -15.01
C PRO A 31 -4.96 37.83 -15.22
N MET A 32 -3.72 37.86 -14.71
CA MET A 32 -2.93 36.66 -14.53
C MET A 32 -3.75 35.72 -13.65
N THR A 33 -4.47 34.84 -14.30
CA THR A 33 -5.03 33.65 -13.66
C THR A 33 -3.83 32.86 -13.18
N THR A 34 -3.42 33.11 -11.96
CA THR A 34 -2.61 32.18 -11.19
C THR A 34 -3.48 30.93 -11.04
N ALA A 35 -3.46 30.08 -12.06
CA ALA A 35 -3.89 28.71 -11.92
C ALA A 35 -2.92 28.07 -10.94
N VAL A 36 -3.20 28.27 -9.66
CA VAL A 36 -2.68 27.44 -8.59
C VAL A 36 -3.03 26.04 -9.03
N LEU A 37 -2.02 25.31 -9.51
CA LEU A 37 -2.04 23.86 -9.53
C LEU A 37 -2.17 23.45 -8.06
N ALA A 38 -3.40 23.52 -7.56
CA ALA A 38 -3.80 22.79 -6.39
C ALA A 38 -3.57 21.33 -6.77
N GLU A 39 -2.39 20.81 -6.43
CA GLU A 39 -2.18 19.37 -6.34
C GLU A 39 -3.38 18.87 -5.53
N ARG A 40 -4.31 18.24 -6.22
CA ARG A 40 -5.37 17.47 -5.59
C ARG A 40 -4.67 16.34 -4.85
N ARG A 41 -4.29 16.58 -3.62
CA ARG A 41 -4.05 15.50 -2.67
C ARG A 41 -5.30 14.64 -2.76
N PRO A 42 -5.17 13.35 -3.08
CA PRO A 42 -6.32 12.48 -3.08
C PRO A 42 -7.00 12.66 -1.73
N ALA A 43 -8.26 13.06 -1.75
CA ALA A 43 -9.02 13.30 -0.53
C ALA A 43 -8.97 12.02 0.28
N THR A 44 -8.33 12.07 1.45
CA THR A 44 -8.30 10.94 2.39
C THR A 44 -9.71 10.81 2.94
N GLU A 45 -10.32 9.68 2.66
CA GLU A 45 -11.67 9.40 3.11
C GLU A 45 -11.71 9.20 4.63
N THR A 46 -12.83 9.57 5.25
CA THR A 46 -13.06 9.36 6.67
C THR A 46 -13.10 7.87 6.98
N LEU A 47 -12.51 7.48 8.11
CA LEU A 47 -12.58 6.11 8.59
C LEU A 47 -14.00 5.77 9.07
N HIS A 48 -14.47 4.60 8.68
CA HIS A 48 -15.73 4.04 9.13
C HIS A 48 -15.48 3.14 10.36
N VAL A 49 -16.22 3.35 11.42
CA VAL A 49 -16.17 2.48 12.61
C VAL A 49 -17.00 1.23 12.35
N LEU A 50 -16.44 0.07 12.67
CA LEU A 50 -17.09 -1.23 12.57
C LEU A 50 -17.41 -1.74 13.96
N THR A 51 -18.61 -2.29 14.15
CA THR A 51 -19.13 -2.73 15.44
C THR A 51 -19.66 -4.16 15.43
N SER A 52 -19.86 -4.75 14.24
CA SER A 52 -20.35 -6.11 14.07
C SER A 52 -19.51 -6.91 13.05
N PHE A 53 -19.52 -8.23 13.17
CA PHE A 53 -18.86 -9.10 12.18
C PHE A 53 -19.48 -9.01 10.79
N ASP A 54 -20.76 -8.69 10.68
CA ASP A 54 -21.42 -8.45 9.39
C ASP A 54 -20.86 -7.19 8.71
N GLU A 55 -20.62 -6.11 9.47
CA GLU A 55 -19.96 -4.91 8.97
C GLU A 55 -18.51 -5.19 8.59
N VAL A 56 -17.76 -5.96 9.39
CA VAL A 56 -16.39 -6.37 9.07
C VAL A 56 -16.35 -7.16 7.77
N ARG A 57 -17.26 -8.11 7.59
CA ARG A 57 -17.37 -8.91 6.36
C ARG A 57 -17.64 -8.02 5.15
N ALA A 58 -18.68 -7.19 5.22
CA ALA A 58 -19.06 -6.30 4.12
C ALA A 58 -17.93 -5.30 3.76
N ALA A 59 -17.25 -4.76 4.76
CA ALA A 59 -16.10 -3.89 4.57
C ALA A 59 -14.93 -4.65 3.93
N THR A 60 -14.66 -5.89 4.36
CA THR A 60 -13.59 -6.73 3.79
C THR A 60 -13.88 -7.07 2.32
N GLU A 61 -15.12 -7.38 1.99
CA GLU A 61 -15.55 -7.61 0.60
C GLU A 61 -15.34 -6.35 -0.25
N THR A 62 -15.73 -5.18 0.27
CA THR A 62 -15.56 -3.88 -0.42
C THR A 62 -14.09 -3.56 -0.64
N VAL A 63 -13.24 -3.72 0.39
CA VAL A 63 -11.79 -3.50 0.30
C VAL A 63 -11.17 -4.47 -0.70
N ALA A 64 -11.47 -5.77 -0.61
CA ALA A 64 -10.94 -6.77 -1.54
C ALA A 64 -11.36 -6.49 -3.00
N ALA A 65 -12.61 -6.06 -3.22
CA ALA A 65 -13.12 -5.72 -4.54
C ALA A 65 -12.44 -4.48 -5.15
N SER A 66 -11.89 -3.59 -4.34
CA SER A 66 -11.15 -2.40 -4.81
C SER A 66 -9.72 -2.70 -5.23
N GLY A 67 -9.18 -3.87 -4.93
CA GLY A 67 -7.82 -4.27 -5.23
C GLY A 67 -7.55 -4.39 -6.72
N GLN A 68 -6.35 -3.96 -7.14
CA GLN A 68 -5.90 -4.05 -8.53
C GLN A 68 -4.58 -4.82 -8.69
N ARG A 69 -3.73 -4.83 -7.66
CA ARG A 69 -2.39 -5.44 -7.71
C ARG A 69 -2.11 -6.39 -6.57
N LEU A 70 -2.47 -6.01 -5.35
CA LEU A 70 -2.08 -6.72 -4.14
C LEU A 70 -3.20 -6.70 -3.11
N ILE A 71 -3.53 -7.87 -2.58
CA ILE A 71 -4.33 -8.00 -1.37
C ILE A 71 -3.46 -8.66 -0.31
N SER A 72 -3.34 -8.01 0.86
CA SER A 72 -2.57 -8.51 2.00
C SER A 72 -3.51 -8.73 3.19
N ILE A 73 -3.53 -9.95 3.69
CA ILE A 73 -4.42 -10.37 4.77
C ILE A 73 -3.59 -10.85 5.95
N MET A 74 -3.78 -10.24 7.11
CA MET A 74 -3.29 -10.73 8.38
C MET A 74 -4.46 -11.24 9.22
N THR A 75 -4.40 -12.49 9.63
CA THR A 75 -5.50 -13.17 10.32
C THR A 75 -4.92 -14.24 11.26
N PRO A 76 -5.60 -14.61 12.35
CA PRO A 76 -5.17 -15.74 13.16
C PRO A 76 -5.31 -17.07 12.41
N ASP A 77 -6.44 -17.31 11.72
CA ASP A 77 -6.82 -18.63 11.22
C ASP A 77 -7.73 -18.61 9.97
N LEU A 78 -7.79 -17.49 9.22
CA LEU A 78 -8.73 -17.30 8.11
C LEU A 78 -10.18 -17.45 8.55
N GLU A 79 -10.54 -16.76 9.58
CA GLU A 79 -11.87 -16.65 10.20
C GLU A 79 -13.01 -16.98 9.22
N PRO A 80 -13.69 -18.15 9.35
CA PRO A 80 -14.64 -18.61 8.32
C PRO A 80 -15.81 -17.65 8.11
N GLU A 81 -16.21 -16.91 9.15
CA GLU A 81 -17.27 -15.92 9.08
C GLU A 81 -16.96 -14.74 8.16
N ILE A 82 -15.66 -14.51 7.89
CA ILE A 82 -15.18 -13.42 7.04
C ILE A 82 -14.63 -13.97 5.72
N TYR A 83 -13.67 -14.89 5.79
CA TYR A 83 -12.88 -15.31 4.63
C TYR A 83 -13.43 -16.54 3.90
N ASP A 84 -14.27 -17.36 4.53
CA ASP A 84 -14.91 -18.52 3.89
C ASP A 84 -16.33 -18.21 3.39
N GLN A 85 -16.57 -16.98 2.93
CA GLN A 85 -17.83 -16.54 2.37
C GLN A 85 -17.81 -16.58 0.84
N ALA A 86 -18.90 -17.07 0.25
CA ALA A 86 -19.00 -17.23 -1.20
C ALA A 86 -18.73 -15.92 -1.97
N ALA A 87 -19.25 -14.80 -1.45
CA ALA A 87 -19.06 -13.48 -2.04
C ALA A 87 -17.57 -13.09 -2.09
N LEU A 88 -16.87 -13.20 -0.96
CA LEU A 88 -15.43 -12.87 -0.89
C LEU A 88 -14.59 -13.79 -1.75
N LEU A 89 -14.86 -15.10 -1.75
CA LEU A 89 -14.15 -16.07 -2.59
C LEU A 89 -14.29 -15.74 -4.08
N GLU A 90 -15.46 -15.33 -4.51
CA GLU A 90 -15.67 -14.91 -5.90
C GLU A 90 -14.99 -13.58 -6.23
N ILE A 91 -14.94 -12.64 -5.29
CA ILE A 91 -14.19 -11.38 -5.42
C ILE A 91 -12.69 -11.70 -5.60
N ILE A 92 -12.10 -12.51 -4.71
CA ILE A 92 -10.68 -12.89 -4.79
C ILE A 92 -10.39 -13.62 -6.10
N LYS A 93 -11.26 -14.55 -6.51
CA LYS A 93 -11.11 -15.27 -7.77
C LYS A 93 -11.13 -14.33 -8.97
N ARG A 94 -12.09 -13.41 -9.04
CA ARG A 94 -12.13 -12.39 -10.11
C ARG A 94 -10.90 -11.50 -10.09
N PHE A 95 -10.45 -11.08 -8.92
CA PHE A 95 -9.26 -10.28 -8.76
C PHE A 95 -8.04 -10.97 -9.37
N VAL A 96 -7.75 -12.22 -9.02
CA VAL A 96 -6.55 -12.94 -9.50
C VAL A 96 -6.65 -13.34 -10.98
N LEU A 97 -7.86 -13.56 -11.50
CA LEU A 97 -8.06 -13.91 -12.91
C LEU A 97 -8.15 -12.69 -13.82
N GLY A 98 -8.53 -11.54 -13.26
CA GLY A 98 -8.72 -10.29 -14.02
C GLY A 98 -7.46 -9.42 -14.15
N HIS A 99 -6.42 -9.68 -13.36
CA HIS A 99 -5.22 -8.83 -13.31
C HIS A 99 -3.95 -9.67 -13.44
N SER A 100 -3.14 -9.42 -14.46
CA SER A 100 -1.94 -10.21 -14.81
C SER A 100 -0.91 -10.31 -13.68
N PHE A 101 -0.84 -9.29 -12.81
CA PHE A 101 0.14 -9.19 -11.71
C PHE A 101 -0.49 -9.27 -10.34
N ALA A 102 -1.76 -9.68 -10.27
CA ALA A 102 -2.47 -9.81 -9.01
C ALA A 102 -1.76 -10.79 -8.07
N LYS A 103 -1.65 -10.41 -6.80
CA LYS A 103 -1.14 -11.27 -5.73
C LYS A 103 -2.02 -11.14 -4.50
N VAL A 104 -2.26 -12.26 -3.85
CA VAL A 104 -2.88 -12.32 -2.53
C VAL A 104 -1.89 -12.95 -1.57
N ARG A 105 -1.55 -12.25 -0.50
CA ARG A 105 -0.63 -12.71 0.53
C ARG A 105 -1.39 -12.82 1.85
N VAL A 106 -1.26 -13.95 2.50
CA VAL A 106 -1.93 -14.24 3.77
C VAL A 106 -0.91 -14.62 4.83
N LEU A 107 -0.93 -13.91 5.95
CA LEU A 107 -0.19 -14.24 7.16
C LEU A 107 -1.14 -14.83 8.21
N MET A 108 -0.91 -16.09 8.56
CA MET A 108 -1.67 -16.80 9.59
C MET A 108 -0.82 -17.02 10.84
N ARG A 109 -1.50 -17.10 12.00
CA ARG A 109 -0.83 -17.44 13.26
C ARG A 109 -0.56 -18.94 13.40
N ASP A 110 -1.54 -19.76 13.03
CA ASP A 110 -1.54 -21.18 13.34
C ASP A 110 -1.61 -22.05 12.09
N GLN A 111 -0.69 -23.00 12.00
CA GLN A 111 -0.61 -23.97 10.92
C GLN A 111 -1.70 -25.07 11.04
N ALA A 112 -2.17 -25.36 12.24
CA ALA A 112 -3.13 -26.44 12.47
C ALA A 112 -4.41 -26.28 11.64
N ARG A 113 -4.81 -25.03 11.37
CA ARG A 113 -5.97 -24.71 10.55
C ARG A 113 -5.77 -24.97 9.05
N LEU A 114 -4.53 -25.01 8.56
CA LEU A 114 -4.24 -25.36 7.17
C LEU A 114 -4.52 -26.84 6.86
N SER A 115 -4.44 -27.69 7.85
CA SER A 115 -4.59 -29.15 7.70
C SER A 115 -6.04 -29.60 7.79
N GLY A 116 -6.97 -28.76 8.25
CA GLY A 116 -8.35 -29.11 8.57
C GLY A 116 -9.29 -29.30 7.38
N GLY A 117 -8.85 -29.06 6.14
CA GLY A 117 -9.57 -29.43 4.88
C GLY A 117 -10.91 -28.76 4.60
N ALA A 118 -11.51 -28.04 5.53
CA ALA A 118 -12.88 -27.51 5.41
C ALA A 118 -12.97 -26.07 4.87
N ASN A 119 -11.85 -25.30 4.88
CA ASN A 119 -11.87 -23.90 4.49
C ASN A 119 -11.68 -23.75 2.96
N ARG A 120 -12.70 -23.20 2.29
CA ARG A 120 -12.71 -23.00 0.83
C ARG A 120 -11.67 -22.01 0.35
N PHE A 121 -11.28 -21.02 1.17
CA PHE A 121 -10.20 -20.08 0.83
C PHE A 121 -8.87 -20.82 0.72
N ILE A 122 -8.55 -21.71 1.66
CA ILE A 122 -7.34 -22.53 1.63
C ILE A 122 -7.35 -23.46 0.40
N ALA A 123 -8.50 -24.10 0.13
CA ALA A 123 -8.65 -24.93 -1.06
C ALA A 123 -8.44 -24.13 -2.37
N MET A 124 -8.89 -22.89 -2.41
CA MET A 124 -8.64 -21.97 -3.54
C MET A 124 -7.15 -21.61 -3.64
N ALA A 125 -6.50 -21.32 -2.51
CA ALA A 125 -5.07 -21.00 -2.49
C ALA A 125 -4.21 -22.15 -3.02
N HIS A 126 -4.52 -23.39 -2.68
CA HIS A 126 -3.85 -24.57 -3.22
C HIS A 126 -4.01 -24.76 -4.74
N ARG A 127 -5.09 -24.23 -5.32
CA ARG A 127 -5.30 -24.28 -6.78
C ARG A 127 -4.66 -23.10 -7.51
N LEU A 128 -4.48 -21.99 -6.85
CA LEU A 128 -4.04 -20.72 -7.43
C LEU A 128 -2.69 -20.27 -6.85
N THR A 129 -1.76 -21.21 -6.67
CA THR A 129 -0.45 -21.01 -6.02
C THR A 129 0.42 -19.94 -6.66
N SER A 130 0.22 -19.65 -7.93
CA SER A 130 0.91 -18.54 -8.62
C SER A 130 0.43 -17.15 -8.18
N TYR A 131 -0.76 -17.08 -7.57
CA TYR A 131 -1.42 -15.81 -7.19
C TYR A 131 -1.64 -15.69 -5.70
N LEU A 132 -1.93 -16.80 -5.00
CA LEU A 132 -2.19 -16.82 -3.57
C LEU A 132 -1.05 -17.51 -2.83
N GLU A 133 -0.51 -16.85 -1.83
CA GLU A 133 0.52 -17.40 -0.97
C GLU A 133 0.10 -17.24 0.50
N ILE A 134 0.15 -18.34 1.25
CA ILE A 134 -0.15 -18.35 2.68
C ILE A 134 1.14 -18.69 3.43
N ARG A 135 1.51 -17.89 4.43
CA ARG A 135 2.63 -18.13 5.32
C ARG A 135 2.18 -18.15 6.76
N ILE A 136 2.87 -18.93 7.56
CA ILE A 136 2.73 -18.90 9.01
C ILE A 136 3.68 -17.83 9.56
N ARG A 137 3.17 -16.97 10.43
CA ARG A 137 3.96 -15.91 11.07
C ARG A 137 5.13 -16.49 11.83
N ALA A 138 6.30 -15.88 11.70
CA ALA A 138 7.47 -16.21 12.50
C ALA A 138 7.17 -16.11 14.01
N PRO A 139 7.83 -16.91 14.88
CA PRO A 139 7.48 -17.03 16.30
C PRO A 139 7.36 -15.70 17.03
N GLN A 140 8.26 -14.75 16.75
CA GLN A 140 8.25 -13.43 17.38
C GLN A 140 7.01 -12.58 17.06
N TYR A 141 6.25 -12.97 16.01
CA TYR A 141 5.02 -12.26 15.58
C TYR A 141 3.74 -13.05 15.87
N ARG A 142 3.81 -14.21 16.52
CA ARG A 142 2.63 -15.04 16.78
C ARG A 142 1.67 -14.42 17.76
N GLU A 143 2.18 -13.58 18.67
CA GLU A 143 1.39 -12.89 19.68
C GLU A 143 0.63 -11.67 19.16
N LEU A 144 0.84 -11.29 17.90
CA LEU A 144 0.04 -10.22 17.28
C LEU A 144 -1.43 -10.63 17.22
N THR A 145 -2.29 -9.84 17.88
CA THR A 145 -3.74 -10.09 17.95
C THR A 145 -4.50 -9.42 16.82
N ALA A 146 -3.89 -8.45 16.16
CA ALA A 146 -4.51 -7.69 15.08
C ALA A 146 -4.87 -8.56 13.88
N ALA A 147 -5.99 -8.24 13.26
CA ALA A 147 -6.42 -8.79 11.98
C ALA A 147 -6.78 -7.65 11.02
N TYR A 148 -6.34 -7.77 9.78
CA TYR A 148 -6.61 -6.76 8.78
C TYR A 148 -6.55 -7.31 7.35
N CYS A 149 -7.27 -6.63 6.45
CA CYS A 149 -7.22 -6.83 5.01
C CYS A 149 -6.87 -5.50 4.35
N ILE A 150 -5.84 -5.49 3.53
CA ILE A 150 -5.38 -4.31 2.80
C ILE A 150 -5.45 -4.60 1.32
N ALA A 151 -6.04 -3.67 0.55
CA ALA A 151 -6.01 -3.70 -0.91
C ALA A 151 -5.10 -2.59 -1.44
N ASP A 152 -4.08 -3.00 -2.17
CA ASP A 152 -2.98 -2.17 -2.66
C ASP A 152 -2.30 -1.41 -1.52
N ASP A 153 -2.20 -0.09 -1.63
CA ASP A 153 -1.66 0.80 -0.60
C ASP A 153 -2.68 1.86 -0.15
N ARG A 154 -3.99 1.58 -0.32
CA ARG A 154 -5.02 2.62 -0.20
C ARG A 154 -6.26 2.25 0.59
N ALA A 155 -6.67 1.02 0.59
CA ALA A 155 -7.88 0.58 1.29
C ALA A 155 -7.54 -0.45 2.36
N ILE A 156 -8.20 -0.37 3.51
CA ILE A 156 -7.93 -1.21 4.67
C ILE A 156 -9.19 -1.47 5.50
N VAL A 157 -9.32 -2.69 5.99
CA VAL A 157 -10.12 -3.04 7.17
C VAL A 157 -9.14 -3.46 8.26
N TYR A 158 -9.26 -2.89 9.44
CA TYR A 158 -8.38 -3.17 10.56
C TYR A 158 -9.16 -3.42 11.84
N ARG A 159 -8.78 -4.47 12.57
CA ARG A 159 -9.25 -4.78 13.93
C ARG A 159 -8.03 -4.98 14.82
N LEU A 160 -8.02 -4.33 15.96
CA LEU A 160 -6.95 -4.50 16.96
C LEU A 160 -6.88 -5.92 17.50
N ARG A 161 -8.05 -6.57 17.60
CA ARG A 161 -8.20 -7.94 18.03
C ARG A 161 -9.09 -8.71 17.05
N ALA A 162 -8.59 -9.82 16.57
CA ALA A 162 -9.32 -10.66 15.62
C ALA A 162 -10.58 -11.28 16.23
N ASP A 163 -10.58 -11.56 17.54
CA ASP A 163 -11.71 -12.12 18.28
C ASP A 163 -12.83 -11.10 18.57
N ARG A 164 -12.69 -9.86 18.10
CA ARG A 164 -13.64 -8.77 18.27
C ARG A 164 -14.05 -8.21 16.92
N ALA A 165 -15.28 -7.71 16.87
CA ALA A 165 -15.79 -7.06 15.66
C ALA A 165 -15.36 -5.59 15.57
N GLU A 166 -15.01 -4.97 16.72
CA GLU A 166 -14.64 -3.57 16.79
C GLU A 166 -13.41 -3.30 15.93
N GLY A 167 -13.59 -2.38 14.99
CA GLY A 167 -12.54 -2.05 14.03
C GLY A 167 -12.81 -0.79 13.25
N ILE A 168 -12.01 -0.58 12.24
CA ILE A 168 -12.13 0.54 11.31
C ILE A 168 -12.01 0.06 9.87
N ALA A 169 -12.67 0.76 8.96
CA ALA A 169 -12.48 0.61 7.52
C ALA A 169 -12.16 1.95 6.88
N GLY A 170 -11.18 1.96 6.00
CA GLY A 170 -10.85 3.09 5.13
C GLY A 170 -10.82 2.60 3.69
N PHE A 171 -11.79 3.04 2.88
CA PHE A 171 -11.89 2.57 1.49
C PHE A 171 -10.96 3.36 0.55
N ASN A 172 -10.50 4.54 0.97
CA ASN A 172 -9.48 5.32 0.31
C ASN A 172 -8.68 6.13 1.34
N ASN A 173 -7.86 5.45 2.12
CA ASN A 173 -7.02 6.06 3.17
C ASN A 173 -5.56 5.60 3.03
N PRO A 174 -4.81 6.11 2.03
CA PRO A 174 -3.44 5.69 1.77
C PRO A 174 -2.49 5.83 2.96
N PRO A 175 -2.55 6.88 3.79
CA PRO A 175 -1.64 7.00 4.93
C PRO A 175 -1.72 5.80 5.89
N ILE A 176 -2.94 5.39 6.25
CA ILE A 176 -3.16 4.25 7.17
C ILE A 176 -2.87 2.92 6.46
N ALA A 177 -3.35 2.75 5.23
CA ALA A 177 -3.11 1.52 4.48
C ALA A 177 -1.61 1.25 4.29
N ARG A 178 -0.81 2.28 3.97
CA ARG A 178 0.64 2.16 3.80
C ARG A 178 1.36 1.82 5.11
N GLN A 179 0.94 2.41 6.21
CA GLN A 179 1.51 2.11 7.53
C GLN A 179 1.38 0.61 7.82
N TYR A 180 0.17 0.07 7.76
CA TYR A 180 -0.07 -1.34 8.04
C TYR A 180 0.50 -2.28 6.97
N LEU A 181 0.59 -1.84 5.71
CA LEU A 181 1.26 -2.60 4.66
C LEU A 181 2.77 -2.75 4.95
N GLN A 182 3.43 -1.71 5.46
CA GLN A 182 4.83 -1.80 5.88
C GLN A 182 5.02 -2.77 7.05
N GLU A 183 4.13 -2.75 8.04
CA GLU A 183 4.13 -3.73 9.13
C GLU A 183 3.93 -5.15 8.60
N PHE A 184 2.97 -5.35 7.70
CA PHE A 184 2.74 -6.62 7.03
C PHE A 184 3.99 -7.11 6.31
N ASP A 185 4.64 -6.25 5.54
CA ASP A 185 5.83 -6.60 4.75
C ASP A 185 6.99 -7.02 5.65
N ALA A 186 7.19 -6.37 6.80
CA ALA A 186 8.20 -6.77 7.78
C ALA A 186 7.94 -8.17 8.33
N VAL A 187 6.69 -8.47 8.72
CA VAL A 187 6.30 -9.81 9.19
C VAL A 187 6.41 -10.84 8.07
N TRP A 188 6.00 -10.48 6.86
CA TRP A 188 6.08 -11.34 5.68
C TRP A 188 7.51 -11.77 5.36
N GLN A 189 8.45 -10.83 5.40
CA GLN A 189 9.86 -11.11 5.15
C GLN A 189 10.47 -12.01 6.24
N ALA A 190 10.18 -11.72 7.51
CA ALA A 190 10.65 -12.54 8.62
C ALA A 190 10.11 -13.98 8.53
N SER A 191 8.83 -14.15 8.19
CA SER A 191 8.20 -15.46 8.01
C SER A 191 8.82 -16.28 6.87
N ALA A 192 9.23 -15.62 5.78
CA ALA A 192 9.92 -16.30 4.67
C ALA A 192 11.32 -16.79 5.06
N ILE A 193 12.04 -16.03 5.88
CA ILE A 193 13.38 -16.38 6.36
C ILE A 193 13.29 -17.63 7.23
N GLU A 194 12.35 -17.67 8.17
CA GLU A 194 12.17 -18.80 9.08
C GLU A 194 11.80 -20.10 8.37
N GLU A 195 10.93 -20.05 7.37
CA GLU A 195 10.62 -21.22 6.55
C GLU A 195 11.84 -21.81 5.84
N ARG A 196 12.79 -20.98 5.42
CA ARG A 196 14.06 -21.42 4.82
C ARG A 196 14.98 -22.08 5.84
N GLU A 197 15.12 -21.50 7.03
CA GLU A 197 15.97 -22.03 8.10
C GLU A 197 15.49 -23.39 8.60
N VAL A 198 14.17 -23.54 8.81
CA VAL A 198 13.57 -24.81 9.21
C VAL A 198 13.75 -25.89 8.13
N ARG A 199 13.71 -25.53 6.87
CA ARG A 199 13.92 -26.47 5.77
C ARG A 199 15.37 -26.94 5.70
N VAL A 200 16.35 -26.06 5.92
CA VAL A 200 17.79 -26.39 5.95
C VAL A 200 18.12 -27.28 7.14
N ALA A 201 17.53 -27.03 8.32
CA ALA A 201 17.76 -27.83 9.54
C ALA A 201 17.18 -29.26 9.46
N ARG A 202 16.30 -29.55 8.51
CA ARG A 202 15.67 -30.87 8.28
C ARG A 202 16.31 -31.68 7.12
N SER A 203 17.28 -31.09 6.44
CA SER A 203 18.03 -31.69 5.32
C SER A 203 19.35 -32.27 5.79
#